data_1d0938183f281e8c68d29c23002592f5
#
_entry.id   1d0938183f281e8c68d29c23002592f5
#
_cell.length_a   1.000
_cell.length_b   1.000
_cell.length_c   1.000
_cell.angle_alpha   90.00
_cell.angle_beta   90.00
_cell.angle_gamma   90.00
#
_symmetry.space_group_name_H-M   'P 1'
#
loop_
_entity.id
_entity.type
_entity.pdbx_description
1 polymer ?
#
loop_
_entity_poly.entity_id
_entity_poly.type
_entity_poly.pdbx_seq_one_letter_code
_entity_poly.pdbx_strand_id
1 'polypeptide(L)'
;MCSSDLDGEILTRGGAVFKGYFKNEEATKETIDEDGWLNTGDVGVFEGEFLKIVDRKKDIIITSGGKNVSPQEIENKIKISPFIKDAIVIGDKRKFLSALVAIEFDTVSNWALRKNIAHTTYRDLSEKQEVKDLVWKEIVKANEQTSSLEIRKFRMIPKELDHEDGELTATQKIKRNVLMEQFSELIEEMYV
;
A
#
# COMPACT_ATOMS: atom_id res chain seq x y z
N MET A 1 12.03 -0.65 26.52
CA MET A 1 12.43 0.74 26.15
C MET A 1 12.33 0.82 24.66
N CYS A 2 11.62 1.79 24.13
CA CYS A 2 11.49 2.02 22.68
C CYS A 2 12.31 3.26 22.31
N SER A 3 13.03 3.19 21.21
CA SER A 3 13.76 4.32 20.62
C SER A 3 13.48 4.34 19.12
N SER A 4 13.62 5.49 18.47
CA SER A 4 13.69 5.59 17.03
C SER A 4 15.12 5.95 16.63
N ASP A 5 15.61 5.36 15.55
CA ASP A 5 16.85 5.79 14.93
C ASP A 5 16.65 7.04 14.07
N LEU A 6 17.70 7.48 13.37
CA LEU A 6 17.63 8.68 12.50
C LEU A 6 16.60 8.55 11.35
N ASP A 7 16.22 7.32 10.99
CA ASP A 7 15.25 7.03 9.93
C ASP A 7 13.82 6.88 10.46
N GLY A 8 13.61 7.01 11.79
CA GLY A 8 12.32 6.84 12.44
C GLY A 8 11.91 5.38 12.65
N GLU A 9 12.82 4.43 12.47
CA GLU A 9 12.57 3.03 12.77
C GLU A 9 12.35 2.81 14.27
N ILE A 10 11.38 1.99 14.61
CA ILE A 10 11.08 1.62 15.99
C ILE A 10 12.05 0.54 16.43
N LEU A 11 12.87 0.88 17.43
CA LEU A 11 13.76 -0.07 18.09
C LEU A 11 13.18 -0.46 19.45
N THR A 12 13.26 -1.74 19.82
CA THR A 12 12.81 -2.21 21.11
C THR A 12 13.85 -3.11 21.79
N ARG A 13 13.98 -2.97 23.13
CA ARG A 13 14.88 -3.80 23.93
C ARG A 13 14.20 -4.17 25.23
N GLY A 14 14.41 -5.41 25.68
CA GLY A 14 13.88 -5.88 26.97
C GLY A 14 13.55 -7.37 26.96
N GLY A 15 12.99 -7.84 28.06
CA GLY A 15 12.67 -9.27 28.24
C GLY A 15 11.60 -9.84 27.31
N ALA A 16 10.87 -8.99 26.59
CA ALA A 16 9.88 -9.38 25.58
C ALA A 16 10.48 -9.64 24.21
N VAL A 17 11.75 -9.24 23.97
CA VAL A 17 12.45 -9.52 22.71
C VAL A 17 12.77 -11.01 22.64
N PHE A 18 12.45 -11.65 21.52
CA PHE A 18 12.76 -13.06 21.29
C PHE A 18 14.29 -13.30 21.21
N LYS A 19 14.72 -14.54 21.43
CA LYS A 19 16.16 -14.88 21.47
C LYS A 19 16.83 -14.92 20.10
N GLY A 20 16.05 -15.08 19.04
CA GLY A 20 16.53 -15.18 17.66
C GLY A 20 15.67 -16.09 16.80
N TYR A 21 15.96 -16.12 15.51
CA TYR A 21 15.31 -17.01 14.54
C TYR A 21 15.87 -18.42 14.67
N PHE A 22 14.98 -19.42 14.70
CA PHE A 22 15.38 -20.81 14.85
C PHE A 22 16.27 -21.26 13.67
N LYS A 23 17.49 -21.73 14.01
CA LYS A 23 18.49 -22.17 13.04
C LYS A 23 18.85 -21.15 11.96
N ASN A 24 18.69 -19.85 12.23
CA ASN A 24 19.05 -18.77 11.32
C ASN A 24 19.76 -17.65 12.10
N GLU A 25 21.06 -17.86 12.32
CA GLU A 25 21.89 -16.89 13.07
C GLU A 25 22.12 -15.60 12.29
N GLU A 26 22.19 -15.67 10.96
CA GLU A 26 22.40 -14.52 10.09
C GLU A 26 21.23 -13.55 10.21
N ALA A 27 19.99 -14.01 9.99
CA ALA A 27 18.79 -13.20 10.17
C ALA A 27 18.64 -12.69 11.61
N THR A 28 19.12 -13.46 12.60
CA THR A 28 19.11 -13.01 14.01
C THR A 28 20.04 -11.82 14.20
N LYS A 29 21.26 -11.87 13.68
CA LYS A 29 22.23 -10.77 13.79
C LYS A 29 21.83 -9.53 13.01
N GLU A 30 21.12 -9.69 11.90
CA GLU A 30 20.56 -8.58 11.15
C GLU A 30 19.42 -7.88 11.89
N THR A 31 18.67 -8.65 12.70
CA THR A 31 17.46 -8.17 13.36
C THR A 31 17.70 -7.71 14.78
N ILE A 32 18.63 -8.35 15.52
CA ILE A 32 18.97 -7.99 16.89
C ILE A 32 20.45 -7.63 16.93
N ASP A 33 20.73 -6.39 17.33
CA ASP A 33 22.12 -5.91 17.43
C ASP A 33 22.87 -6.48 18.66
N GLU A 34 24.17 -6.18 18.76
CA GLU A 34 25.05 -6.66 19.82
C GLU A 34 24.64 -6.15 21.21
N ASP A 35 23.93 -5.02 21.29
CA ASP A 35 23.42 -4.43 22.54
C ASP A 35 22.02 -4.96 22.90
N GLY A 36 21.44 -5.85 22.10
CA GLY A 36 20.14 -6.48 22.30
C GLY A 36 18.94 -5.61 21.89
N TRP A 37 19.15 -4.64 21.01
CA TRP A 37 18.06 -3.92 20.36
C TRP A 37 17.53 -4.70 19.18
N LEU A 38 16.21 -4.84 19.15
CA LEU A 38 15.47 -5.42 18.02
C LEU A 38 15.10 -4.31 17.05
N ASN A 39 15.59 -4.41 15.81
CA ASN A 39 15.12 -3.65 14.66
C ASN A 39 13.77 -4.21 14.21
N THR A 40 12.68 -3.47 14.46
CA THR A 40 11.33 -3.98 14.17
C THR A 40 11.00 -3.97 12.68
N GLY A 41 11.70 -3.15 11.91
CA GLY A 41 11.39 -2.86 10.51
C GLY A 41 10.14 -1.98 10.34
N ASP A 42 9.57 -1.49 11.43
CA ASP A 42 8.42 -0.59 11.42
C ASP A 42 8.88 0.84 11.71
N VAL A 43 8.38 1.79 10.95
CA VAL A 43 8.63 3.22 11.15
C VAL A 43 7.47 3.82 11.93
N GLY A 44 7.79 4.66 12.91
CA GLY A 44 6.80 5.31 13.75
C GLY A 44 7.13 6.74 14.08
N VAL A 45 6.10 7.45 14.53
CA VAL A 45 6.19 8.82 15.03
C VAL A 45 5.53 8.92 16.39
N PHE A 46 6.04 9.80 17.26
CA PHE A 46 5.40 10.09 18.52
C PHE A 46 4.35 11.21 18.34
N GLU A 47 3.10 10.90 18.69
CA GLU A 47 2.03 11.89 18.85
C GLU A 47 1.80 12.10 20.37
N GLY A 48 2.50 13.06 20.95
CA GLY A 48 2.57 13.24 22.39
C GLY A 48 3.29 12.06 23.07
N GLU A 49 2.61 11.33 23.95
CA GLU A 49 3.14 10.14 24.62
C GLU A 49 2.84 8.82 23.87
N PHE A 50 2.11 8.87 22.78
CA PHE A 50 1.70 7.70 22.03
C PHE A 50 2.61 7.47 20.82
N LEU A 51 3.08 6.23 20.65
CA LEU A 51 3.81 5.79 19.48
C LEU A 51 2.80 5.32 18.41
N LYS A 52 2.79 6.01 17.27
CA LYS A 52 1.99 5.66 16.10
C LYS A 52 2.87 4.99 15.06
N ILE A 53 2.53 3.76 14.68
CA ILE A 53 3.18 3.08 13.56
C ILE A 53 2.67 3.70 12.26
N VAL A 54 3.58 4.12 11.40
CA VAL A 54 3.28 4.80 10.13
C VAL A 54 3.31 3.80 8.99
N ASP A 55 4.40 3.02 8.87
CA ASP A 55 4.58 2.06 7.77
C ASP A 55 5.74 1.10 8.09
N ARG A 56 5.98 0.15 7.18
CA ARG A 56 7.19 -0.66 7.14
C ARG A 56 8.34 0.10 6.52
N LYS A 57 9.52 0.07 7.12
CA LYS A 57 10.73 0.74 6.60
C LYS A 57 11.03 0.39 5.14
N LYS A 58 10.91 -0.90 4.79
CA LYS A 58 11.14 -1.43 3.43
C LYS A 58 10.07 -1.06 2.41
N ASP A 59 8.89 -0.64 2.89
CA ASP A 59 7.74 -0.31 2.02
C ASP A 59 7.64 1.20 1.78
N ILE A 60 8.41 2.04 2.53
CA ILE A 60 8.47 3.49 2.33
C ILE A 60 8.97 3.78 0.92
N ILE A 61 8.21 4.59 0.21
CA ILE A 61 8.53 5.08 -1.14
C ILE A 61 9.47 6.28 -1.01
N ILE A 62 10.59 6.24 -1.72
CA ILE A 62 11.49 7.39 -1.88
C ILE A 62 11.35 7.89 -3.31
N THR A 63 10.67 9.01 -3.51
CA THR A 63 10.47 9.58 -4.85
C THR A 63 11.78 10.07 -5.46
N SER A 64 11.82 10.30 -6.78
CA SER A 64 13.00 10.86 -7.45
C SER A 64 13.39 12.25 -6.93
N GLY A 65 12.50 12.95 -6.24
CA GLY A 65 12.77 14.23 -5.56
C GLY A 65 13.26 14.07 -4.10
N GLY A 66 13.53 12.82 -3.64
CA GLY A 66 14.02 12.54 -2.28
C GLY A 66 12.96 12.67 -1.18
N LYS A 67 11.67 12.70 -1.51
CA LYS A 67 10.60 12.70 -0.51
C LYS A 67 10.26 11.29 -0.06
N ASN A 68 10.24 11.07 1.25
CA ASN A 68 9.75 9.84 1.86
C ASN A 68 8.23 9.90 1.96
N VAL A 69 7.58 8.85 1.50
CA VAL A 69 6.11 8.71 1.50
C VAL A 69 5.73 7.35 2.03
N SER A 70 4.79 7.32 2.99
CA SER A 70 4.15 6.08 3.43
C SER A 70 3.05 5.70 2.43
N PRO A 71 3.22 4.64 1.63
CA PRO A 71 2.16 4.19 0.73
C PRO A 71 0.93 3.72 1.49
N GLN A 72 1.10 3.07 2.64
CA GLN A 72 0.00 2.53 3.44
C GLN A 72 -0.93 3.62 3.96
N GLU A 73 -0.40 4.79 4.35
CA GLU A 73 -1.23 5.92 4.77
C GLU A 73 -2.18 6.37 3.65
N ILE A 74 -1.66 6.50 2.43
CA ILE A 74 -2.44 6.92 1.26
C ILE A 74 -3.43 5.83 0.85
N GLU A 75 -2.98 4.58 0.79
CA GLU A 75 -3.81 3.42 0.46
C GLU A 75 -4.99 3.27 1.41
N ASN A 76 -4.77 3.45 2.71
CA ASN A 76 -5.83 3.40 3.71
C ASN A 76 -6.87 4.50 3.49
N LYS A 77 -6.46 5.72 3.12
CA LYS A 77 -7.37 6.82 2.80
C LYS A 77 -8.20 6.54 1.54
N ILE A 78 -7.58 5.97 0.51
CA ILE A 78 -8.28 5.58 -0.71
C ILE A 78 -9.31 4.47 -0.42
N LYS A 79 -8.97 3.50 0.41
CA LYS A 79 -9.82 2.37 0.79
C LYS A 79 -10.97 2.73 1.75
N ILE A 80 -11.08 3.97 2.22
CA ILE A 80 -12.29 4.45 2.91
C ILE A 80 -13.50 4.47 1.96
N SER A 81 -13.26 4.63 0.66
CA SER A 81 -14.32 4.60 -0.34
C SER A 81 -14.97 3.21 -0.44
N PRO A 82 -16.32 3.11 -0.41
CA PRO A 82 -17.00 1.83 -0.55
C PRO A 82 -16.88 1.23 -1.96
N PHE A 83 -16.37 1.97 -2.94
CA PHE A 83 -16.20 1.53 -4.32
C PHE A 83 -14.83 0.90 -4.57
N ILE A 84 -13.88 1.05 -3.64
CA ILE A 84 -12.50 0.61 -3.78
C ILE A 84 -12.23 -0.50 -2.77
N LYS A 85 -11.92 -1.69 -3.26
CA LYS A 85 -11.55 -2.84 -2.45
C LYS A 85 -10.10 -2.73 -2.00
N ASP A 86 -9.21 -2.48 -2.96
CA ASP A 86 -7.78 -2.36 -2.71
C ASP A 86 -7.13 -1.28 -3.56
N ALA A 87 -6.06 -0.71 -3.03
CA ALA A 87 -5.22 0.26 -3.71
C ALA A 87 -3.75 -0.01 -3.40
N ILE A 88 -2.88 0.12 -4.40
CA ILE A 88 -1.44 -0.04 -4.27
C ILE A 88 -0.79 1.22 -4.82
N VAL A 89 -0.15 1.97 -3.94
CA VAL A 89 0.57 3.20 -4.30
C VAL A 89 1.95 2.85 -4.82
N ILE A 90 2.32 3.48 -5.92
CA ILE A 90 3.58 3.28 -6.65
C ILE A 90 4.24 4.64 -6.83
N GLY A 91 5.55 4.71 -6.67
CA GLY A 91 6.27 5.98 -6.79
C GLY A 91 7.75 5.91 -6.42
N ASP A 92 8.27 4.73 -6.06
CA ASP A 92 9.70 4.61 -5.73
C ASP A 92 10.56 5.00 -6.92
N LYS A 93 11.48 5.95 -6.70
CA LYS A 93 12.35 6.56 -7.73
C LYS A 93 11.58 7.22 -8.90
N ARG A 94 10.27 7.44 -8.77
CA ARG A 94 9.42 8.08 -9.80
C ARG A 94 9.19 9.55 -9.48
N LYS A 95 8.81 10.34 -10.50
CA LYS A 95 8.58 11.78 -10.40
C LYS A 95 7.30 12.16 -9.65
N PHE A 96 6.34 11.24 -9.60
CA PHE A 96 5.03 11.42 -8.94
C PHE A 96 4.49 10.07 -8.48
N LEU A 97 3.48 10.11 -7.61
CA LEU A 97 2.79 8.90 -7.16
C LEU A 97 1.68 8.52 -8.16
N SER A 98 1.55 7.22 -8.36
CA SER A 98 0.43 6.61 -9.08
C SER A 98 -0.16 5.47 -8.25
N ALA A 99 -1.31 4.94 -8.67
CA ALA A 99 -1.96 3.83 -7.98
C ALA A 99 -2.49 2.77 -8.95
N LEU A 100 -2.37 1.50 -8.56
CA LEU A 100 -3.21 0.43 -9.07
C LEU A 100 -4.41 0.29 -8.12
N VAL A 101 -5.61 0.16 -8.70
CA VAL A 101 -6.85 0.12 -7.93
C VAL A 101 -7.71 -1.07 -8.33
N ALA A 102 -8.13 -1.85 -7.34
CA ALA A 102 -9.15 -2.89 -7.47
C ALA A 102 -10.49 -2.35 -6.95
N ILE A 103 -11.55 -2.52 -7.74
CA ILE A 103 -12.89 -2.10 -7.33
C ILE A 103 -13.55 -3.12 -6.40
N GLU A 104 -14.44 -2.65 -5.52
CA GLU A 104 -15.40 -3.51 -4.82
C GLU A 104 -16.52 -3.87 -5.80
N PHE A 105 -16.43 -5.07 -6.38
CA PHE A 105 -17.25 -5.46 -7.54
C PHE A 105 -18.74 -5.32 -7.29
N ASP A 106 -19.26 -5.86 -6.18
CA ASP A 106 -20.70 -5.84 -5.88
C ASP A 106 -21.22 -4.41 -5.73
N THR A 107 -20.47 -3.55 -5.05
CA THR A 107 -20.84 -2.16 -4.83
C THR A 107 -20.85 -1.35 -6.13
N VAL A 108 -19.80 -1.51 -6.95
CA VAL A 108 -19.65 -0.81 -8.23
C VAL A 108 -20.67 -1.34 -9.24
N SER A 109 -20.93 -2.66 -9.27
CA SER A 109 -21.95 -3.28 -10.12
C SER A 109 -23.34 -2.72 -9.81
N ASN A 110 -23.73 -2.68 -8.53
CA ASN A 110 -24.99 -2.09 -8.11
C ASN A 110 -25.10 -0.59 -8.46
N TRP A 111 -24.00 0.16 -8.33
CA TRP A 111 -23.95 1.56 -8.76
C TRP A 111 -24.13 1.70 -10.28
N ALA A 112 -23.44 0.86 -11.06
CA ALA A 112 -23.53 0.86 -12.52
C ALA A 112 -24.94 0.54 -13.01
N LEU A 113 -25.60 -0.46 -12.42
CA LEU A 113 -26.99 -0.82 -12.75
C LEU A 113 -27.95 0.36 -12.50
N ARG A 114 -27.80 1.09 -11.39
CA ARG A 114 -28.61 2.30 -11.10
C ARG A 114 -28.36 3.43 -12.11
N LYS A 115 -27.22 3.41 -12.79
CA LYS A 115 -26.85 4.38 -13.84
C LYS A 115 -27.15 3.87 -15.25
N ASN A 116 -27.77 2.69 -15.41
CA ASN A 116 -28.02 2.02 -16.67
C ASN A 116 -26.73 1.73 -17.47
N ILE A 117 -25.62 1.45 -16.76
CA ILE A 117 -24.35 1.06 -17.35
C ILE A 117 -24.33 -0.47 -17.41
N ALA A 118 -24.47 -1.01 -18.63
CA ALA A 118 -24.45 -2.45 -18.87
C ALA A 118 -23.02 -2.99 -18.70
N HIS A 119 -22.89 -4.13 -18.02
CA HIS A 119 -21.64 -4.85 -17.84
C HIS A 119 -21.91 -6.33 -17.63
N THR A 120 -20.93 -7.18 -17.89
CA THR A 120 -21.07 -8.64 -17.78
C THR A 120 -20.03 -9.27 -16.85
N THR A 121 -18.84 -8.71 -16.77
CA THR A 121 -17.72 -9.23 -15.98
C THR A 121 -17.05 -8.12 -15.19
N TYR A 122 -16.24 -8.51 -14.21
CA TYR A 122 -15.37 -7.58 -13.47
C TYR A 122 -14.52 -6.73 -14.44
N ARG A 123 -13.88 -7.39 -15.42
CA ARG A 123 -13.03 -6.72 -16.39
C ARG A 123 -13.80 -5.69 -17.20
N ASP A 124 -14.93 -6.09 -17.78
CA ASP A 124 -15.79 -5.17 -18.53
C ASP A 124 -16.20 -3.98 -17.68
N LEU A 125 -16.58 -4.19 -16.40
CA LEU A 125 -16.96 -3.13 -15.48
C LEU A 125 -15.78 -2.20 -15.18
N SER A 126 -14.60 -2.74 -14.90
CA SER A 126 -13.40 -1.97 -14.57
C SER A 126 -12.88 -1.13 -15.75
N GLU A 127 -13.18 -1.51 -16.97
CA GLU A 127 -12.77 -0.79 -18.19
C GLU A 127 -13.72 0.35 -18.57
N LYS A 128 -14.94 0.41 -17.99
CA LYS A 128 -15.92 1.49 -18.27
C LYS A 128 -15.37 2.85 -17.85
N GLN A 129 -15.53 3.86 -18.71
CA GLN A 129 -15.05 5.21 -18.41
C GLN A 129 -15.76 5.80 -17.19
N GLU A 130 -17.05 5.55 -17.03
CA GLU A 130 -17.84 6.03 -15.90
C GLU A 130 -17.34 5.46 -14.56
N VAL A 131 -16.85 4.21 -14.56
CA VAL A 131 -16.25 3.59 -13.37
C VAL A 131 -14.87 4.18 -13.10
N LYS A 132 -14.08 4.43 -14.13
CA LYS A 132 -12.79 5.14 -13.98
C LYS A 132 -13.00 6.54 -13.41
N ASP A 133 -14.01 7.26 -13.89
CA ASP A 133 -14.34 8.60 -13.40
C ASP A 133 -14.84 8.57 -11.93
N LEU A 134 -15.60 7.52 -11.57
CA LEU A 134 -16.01 7.30 -10.19
C LEU A 134 -14.81 7.08 -9.28
N VAL A 135 -13.92 6.15 -9.64
CA VAL A 135 -12.73 5.84 -8.86
C VAL A 135 -11.80 7.06 -8.77
N TRP A 136 -11.63 7.81 -9.86
CA TRP A 136 -10.83 9.03 -9.83
C TRP A 136 -11.35 10.07 -8.84
N LYS A 137 -12.66 10.26 -8.77
CA LYS A 137 -13.28 11.16 -7.78
C LYS A 137 -12.96 10.74 -6.35
N GLU A 138 -12.95 9.44 -6.07
CA GLU A 138 -12.59 8.93 -4.73
C GLU A 138 -11.11 9.14 -4.43
N ILE A 139 -10.22 8.95 -5.42
CA ILE A 139 -8.79 9.24 -5.28
C ILE A 139 -8.56 10.72 -4.99
N VAL A 140 -9.24 11.62 -5.70
CA VAL A 140 -9.14 13.08 -5.47
C VAL A 140 -9.54 13.43 -4.03
N LYS A 141 -10.64 12.86 -3.52
CA LYS A 141 -11.04 13.05 -2.10
C LYS A 141 -9.97 12.57 -1.12
N ALA A 142 -9.31 11.44 -1.42
CA ALA A 142 -8.20 10.95 -0.60
C ALA A 142 -6.99 11.86 -0.66
N ASN A 143 -6.66 12.40 -1.84
CA ASN A 143 -5.59 13.39 -2.02
C ASN A 143 -5.81 14.64 -1.17
N GLU A 144 -7.04 15.18 -1.11
CA GLU A 144 -7.39 16.35 -0.30
C GLU A 144 -7.15 16.13 1.21
N GLN A 145 -7.21 14.87 1.66
CA GLN A 145 -6.98 14.47 3.06
C GLN A 145 -5.52 14.13 3.36
N THR A 146 -4.65 14.20 2.36
CA THR A 146 -3.25 13.80 2.48
C THR A 146 -2.35 15.03 2.52
N SER A 147 -1.47 15.12 3.52
CA SER A 147 -0.44 16.16 3.60
C SER A 147 0.81 15.85 2.76
N SER A 148 0.88 14.65 2.20
CA SER A 148 1.97 14.14 1.39
C SER A 148 1.76 14.41 -0.11
N LEU A 149 2.49 13.69 -0.96
CA LEU A 149 2.33 13.81 -2.41
C LEU A 149 1.00 13.20 -2.88
N GLU A 150 0.39 13.84 -3.87
CA GLU A 150 -0.87 13.41 -4.48
C GLU A 150 -0.65 12.28 -5.48
N ILE A 151 -1.62 11.37 -5.57
CA ILE A 151 -1.75 10.43 -6.68
C ILE A 151 -2.14 11.21 -7.94
N ARG A 152 -1.32 11.13 -8.98
CA ARG A 152 -1.54 11.87 -10.25
C ARG A 152 -2.11 11.01 -11.36
N LYS A 153 -1.86 9.73 -11.35
CA LYS A 153 -2.39 8.77 -12.33
C LYS A 153 -2.78 7.47 -11.63
N PHE A 154 -3.70 6.74 -12.21
CA PHE A 154 -4.05 5.41 -11.75
C PHE A 154 -4.37 4.47 -12.91
N ARG A 155 -4.36 3.17 -12.64
CA ARG A 155 -4.88 2.13 -13.51
C ARG A 155 -5.74 1.18 -12.71
N MET A 156 -6.80 0.70 -13.35
CA MET A 156 -7.65 -0.33 -12.78
C MET A 156 -6.96 -1.69 -12.90
N ILE A 157 -6.98 -2.48 -11.84
CA ILE A 157 -6.65 -3.89 -11.91
C ILE A 157 -7.79 -4.60 -12.63
N PRO A 158 -7.52 -5.34 -13.73
CA PRO A 158 -8.58 -5.86 -14.62
C PRO A 158 -9.26 -7.14 -14.11
N LYS A 159 -8.95 -7.57 -12.89
CA LYS A 159 -9.49 -8.78 -12.25
C LYS A 159 -9.62 -8.58 -10.74
N GLU A 160 -10.41 -9.43 -10.09
CA GLU A 160 -10.35 -9.51 -8.65
C GLU A 160 -9.03 -10.17 -8.22
N LEU A 161 -8.47 -9.67 -7.11
CA LEU A 161 -7.26 -10.24 -6.53
C LEU A 161 -7.60 -11.53 -5.78
N ASP A 162 -6.81 -12.57 -6.00
CA ASP A 162 -7.03 -13.87 -5.38
C ASP A 162 -5.75 -14.37 -4.68
N HIS A 163 -5.99 -15.20 -3.68
CA HIS A 163 -4.91 -15.87 -2.95
C HIS A 163 -4.36 -17.07 -3.74
N GLU A 164 -5.19 -17.74 -4.57
CA GLU A 164 -4.79 -18.87 -5.40
C GLU A 164 -3.77 -18.44 -6.48
N ASP A 165 -3.91 -17.24 -7.02
CA ASP A 165 -2.96 -16.63 -7.97
C ASP A 165 -1.70 -16.09 -7.28
N GLY A 166 -1.60 -16.24 -5.96
CA GLY A 166 -0.45 -15.80 -5.18
C GLY A 166 -0.39 -14.30 -4.90
N GLU A 167 -1.41 -13.53 -5.25
CA GLU A 167 -1.50 -12.07 -5.10
C GLU A 167 -1.78 -11.66 -3.65
N LEU A 168 -2.48 -12.51 -2.93
CA LEU A 168 -2.82 -12.32 -1.52
C LEU A 168 -2.12 -13.37 -0.64
N THR A 169 -1.91 -13.04 0.61
CA THR A 169 -1.53 -14.03 1.64
C THR A 169 -2.75 -14.81 2.09
N ALA A 170 -2.57 -15.92 2.82
CA ALA A 170 -3.66 -16.66 3.45
C ALA A 170 -4.52 -15.79 4.41
N THR A 171 -3.98 -14.67 4.88
CA THR A 171 -4.68 -13.68 5.71
C THR A 171 -5.24 -12.51 4.89
N GLN A 172 -5.42 -12.67 3.58
CA GLN A 172 -5.96 -11.67 2.64
C GLN A 172 -5.15 -10.36 2.54
N LYS A 173 -3.85 -10.40 2.86
CA LYS A 173 -2.97 -9.25 2.69
C LYS A 173 -2.33 -9.27 1.31
N ILE A 174 -2.28 -8.12 0.66
CA ILE A 174 -1.65 -7.93 -0.65
C ILE A 174 -0.15 -8.24 -0.58
N LYS A 175 0.31 -9.05 -1.53
CA LYS A 175 1.74 -9.25 -1.79
C LYS A 175 2.20 -8.23 -2.84
N ARG A 176 2.61 -7.05 -2.38
CA ARG A 176 2.98 -5.90 -3.22
C ARG A 176 3.93 -6.27 -4.37
N ASN A 177 5.00 -7.01 -4.07
CA ASN A 177 6.01 -7.38 -5.07
C ASN A 177 5.42 -8.22 -6.23
N VAL A 178 4.51 -9.15 -5.91
CA VAL A 178 3.83 -10.00 -6.91
C VAL A 178 2.98 -9.12 -7.84
N LEU A 179 2.20 -8.20 -7.27
CA LEU A 179 1.35 -7.31 -8.08
C LEU A 179 2.16 -6.32 -8.91
N MET A 180 3.27 -5.81 -8.40
CA MET A 180 4.16 -4.92 -9.15
C MET A 180 4.81 -5.62 -10.33
N GLU A 181 5.14 -6.90 -10.21
CA GLU A 181 5.67 -7.72 -11.30
C GLU A 181 4.59 -8.06 -12.32
N GLN A 182 3.44 -8.55 -11.85
CA GLN A 182 2.33 -9.00 -12.70
C GLN A 182 1.72 -7.85 -13.52
N PHE A 183 1.60 -6.67 -12.94
CA PHE A 183 1.02 -5.48 -13.58
C PHE A 183 2.07 -4.45 -14.01
N SER A 184 3.33 -4.89 -14.23
CA SER A 184 4.43 -4.00 -14.60
C SER A 184 4.15 -3.16 -15.84
N GLU A 185 3.50 -3.72 -16.86
CA GLU A 185 3.12 -3.00 -18.09
C GLU A 185 2.13 -1.85 -17.77
N LEU A 186 1.08 -2.12 -16.99
CA LEU A 186 0.11 -1.09 -16.57
C LEU A 186 0.77 0.00 -15.72
N ILE A 187 1.78 -0.37 -14.94
CA ILE A 187 2.54 0.58 -14.14
C ILE A 187 3.36 1.49 -15.03
N GLU A 188 4.11 0.94 -15.99
CA GLU A 188 4.94 1.74 -16.89
C GLU A 188 4.10 2.70 -17.77
N GLU A 189 2.94 2.29 -18.23
CA GLU A 189 2.00 3.17 -18.95
C GLU A 189 1.61 4.44 -18.17
N MET A 190 1.65 4.40 -16.84
CA MET A 190 1.35 5.58 -16.02
C MET A 190 2.47 6.62 -16.03
N TYR A 191 3.69 6.23 -16.41
CA TYR A 191 4.87 7.08 -16.35
C TYR A 191 5.43 7.54 -17.71
N VAL A 192 4.78 7.09 -18.78
CA VAL A 192 5.06 7.54 -20.17
C VAL A 192 4.45 8.92 -20.45
#